data_6327cfdec5f53d775e0dd80bd999c6c4
#
_entry.id   6327cfdec5f53d775e0dd80bd999c6c4
#
_cell.length_a   1.000
_cell.length_b   1.000
_cell.length_c   1.000
_cell.angle_alpha   90.00
_cell.angle_beta   90.00
_cell.angle_gamma   90.00
#
_symmetry.space_group_name_H-M   'P 1'
#
loop_
_entity.id
_entity.type
_entity.pdbx_description
1 polymer ?
#
loop_
_entity_poly.entity_id
_entity_poly.type
_entity_poly.pdbx_seq_one_letter_code
_entity_poly.pdbx_strand_id
1 'polypeptide(L)'
;MMRNVLTFILAGGKGERLHPLTQDRAKPAVPFGGIYRIIDFTLSNCINSGMRRIHVLIQYKSISLQRHLRMGWNFFQADLNEFIDVIPAQQRVGSDWYKGTADAIFQNIYTIEQEKADDVLILAGDHVYKMNYSKMLDFHRESNADMTV
;
A
#
# COMPACT_ATOMS: atom_id res chain seq x y z
N MET A 1 11.97 18.04 7.59
CA MET A 1 12.25 17.73 6.18
C MET A 1 11.28 16.64 5.75
N MET A 2 10.45 16.85 4.74
CA MET A 2 9.59 15.78 4.23
C MET A 2 10.48 14.63 3.75
N ARG A 3 10.21 13.44 4.24
CA ARG A 3 10.96 12.24 3.86
C ARG A 3 10.52 11.85 2.45
N ASN A 4 11.45 11.82 1.49
CA ASN A 4 11.16 11.39 0.12
C ASN A 4 11.04 9.86 0.04
N VAL A 5 9.98 9.33 0.67
CA VAL A 5 9.67 7.90 0.75
C VAL A 5 8.45 7.61 -0.08
N LEU A 6 8.55 6.63 -0.96
CA LEU A 6 7.43 6.08 -1.70
C LEU A 6 6.93 4.80 -1.01
N THR A 7 5.66 4.75 -0.68
CA THR A 7 5.07 3.60 0.00
C THR A 7 4.21 2.78 -0.96
N PHE A 8 4.44 1.47 -0.99
CA PHE A 8 3.58 0.51 -1.67
C PHE A 8 2.83 -0.34 -0.65
N ILE A 9 1.50 -0.36 -0.74
CA ILE A 9 0.65 -1.25 0.07
C ILE A 9 0.12 -2.38 -0.82
N LEU A 10 0.49 -3.61 -0.51
CA LEU A 10 0.08 -4.80 -1.25
C LEU A 10 -1.32 -5.22 -0.82
N ALA A 11 -2.31 -5.04 -1.67
CA ALA A 11 -3.73 -5.27 -1.40
C ALA A 11 -4.39 -6.24 -2.41
N GLY A 12 -3.60 -7.08 -3.08
CA GLY A 12 -4.03 -7.92 -4.21
C GLY A 12 -4.44 -9.35 -3.87
N GLY A 13 -4.35 -9.80 -2.62
CA GLY A 13 -4.61 -11.19 -2.24
C GLY A 13 -6.08 -11.61 -2.37
N LYS A 14 -6.34 -12.86 -2.78
CA LYS A 14 -7.70 -13.44 -2.90
C LYS A 14 -8.45 -13.53 -1.58
N GLY A 15 -7.73 -13.74 -0.46
CA GLY A 15 -8.30 -13.79 0.88
C GLY A 15 -9.19 -14.99 1.16
N GLU A 16 -8.96 -16.13 0.53
CA GLU A 16 -9.80 -17.34 0.59
C GLU A 16 -10.08 -17.84 2.02
N ARG A 17 -9.11 -17.67 2.94
CA ARG A 17 -9.24 -18.07 4.34
C ARG A 17 -10.30 -17.27 5.13
N LEU A 18 -10.72 -16.12 4.65
CA LEU A 18 -11.74 -15.28 5.28
C LEU A 18 -13.12 -15.40 4.62
N HIS A 19 -13.33 -16.41 3.76
CA HIS A 19 -14.64 -16.69 3.20
C HIS A 19 -15.66 -16.97 4.33
N PRO A 20 -16.90 -16.42 4.30
CA PRO A 20 -17.54 -15.69 3.17
C PRO A 20 -17.28 -14.18 3.16
N LEU A 21 -16.52 -13.60 4.11
CA LEU A 21 -16.27 -12.16 4.19
C LEU A 21 -15.58 -11.59 2.93
N THR A 22 -14.83 -12.42 2.24
CA THR A 22 -14.10 -12.08 1.01
C THR A 22 -14.80 -12.56 -0.26
N GLN A 23 -16.08 -12.97 -0.17
CA GLN A 23 -16.82 -13.42 -1.34
C GLN A 23 -16.91 -12.35 -2.44
N ASP A 24 -17.17 -11.09 -2.06
CA ASP A 24 -17.38 -9.97 -2.99
C ASP A 24 -16.38 -8.82 -2.83
N ARG A 25 -15.32 -9.02 -2.05
CA ARG A 25 -14.32 -8.00 -1.75
C ARG A 25 -12.95 -8.56 -1.46
N ALA A 26 -11.91 -7.78 -1.74
CA ALA A 26 -10.54 -8.12 -1.35
C ALA A 26 -10.39 -8.13 0.19
N LYS A 27 -9.47 -8.94 0.73
CA LYS A 27 -9.22 -9.05 2.18
C LYS A 27 -8.97 -7.69 2.86
N PRO A 28 -8.16 -6.76 2.30
CA PRO A 28 -7.98 -5.44 2.90
C PRO A 28 -9.25 -4.59 2.99
N ALA A 29 -10.29 -4.91 2.21
CA ALA A 29 -11.56 -4.22 2.21
C ALA A 29 -12.59 -4.81 3.18
N VAL A 30 -12.25 -5.86 3.92
CA VAL A 30 -13.15 -6.47 4.92
C VAL A 30 -13.39 -5.47 6.05
N PRO A 31 -14.65 -5.21 6.44
CA PRO A 31 -14.98 -4.36 7.57
C PRO A 31 -14.36 -4.85 8.88
N PHE A 32 -13.87 -3.92 9.68
CA PHE A 32 -13.26 -4.19 10.97
C PHE A 32 -13.61 -3.07 11.96
N GLY A 33 -14.12 -3.41 13.14
CA GLY A 33 -14.42 -2.45 14.19
C GLY A 33 -15.46 -1.37 13.80
N GLY A 34 -16.48 -1.74 13.03
CA GLY A 34 -17.56 -0.84 12.63
C GLY A 34 -17.34 -0.22 11.24
N ILE A 35 -16.99 1.06 11.17
CA ILE A 35 -16.86 1.80 9.91
C ILE A 35 -15.52 1.58 9.21
N TYR A 36 -14.51 1.04 9.92
CA TYR A 36 -13.18 0.82 9.38
C TYR A 36 -13.09 -0.44 8.51
N ARG A 37 -12.00 -0.55 7.78
CA ARG A 37 -11.58 -1.73 7.04
C ARG A 37 -10.17 -2.13 7.44
N ILE A 38 -9.78 -3.35 7.16
CA ILE A 38 -8.45 -3.87 7.54
C ILE A 38 -7.33 -2.95 7.04
N ILE A 39 -7.42 -2.44 5.81
CA ILE A 39 -6.39 -1.56 5.23
C ILE A 39 -6.21 -0.25 6.01
N ASP A 40 -7.22 0.21 6.74
CA ASP A 40 -7.14 1.49 7.47
C ASP A 40 -6.07 1.48 8.56
N PHE A 41 -5.72 0.32 9.11
CA PHE A 41 -4.63 0.19 10.07
C PHE A 41 -3.28 0.51 9.42
N THR A 42 -2.98 -0.08 8.26
CA THR A 42 -1.74 0.19 7.53
C THR A 42 -1.68 1.65 7.06
N LEU A 43 -2.77 2.18 6.52
CA LEU A 43 -2.85 3.59 6.11
C LEU A 43 -2.68 4.54 7.29
N SER A 44 -3.33 4.28 8.43
CA SER A 44 -3.16 5.09 9.64
C SER A 44 -1.73 5.07 10.15
N ASN A 45 -1.06 3.91 10.13
CA ASN A 45 0.35 3.80 10.48
C ASN A 45 1.22 4.64 9.52
N CYS A 46 0.95 4.62 8.20
CA CYS A 46 1.65 5.44 7.22
C CYS A 46 1.52 6.93 7.54
N ILE A 47 0.27 7.41 7.71
CA ILE A 47 0.01 8.82 7.97
C ILE A 47 0.65 9.29 9.27
N ASN A 48 0.50 8.52 10.34
CA ASN A 48 1.10 8.81 11.65
C ASN A 48 2.64 8.75 11.65
N SER A 49 3.21 8.06 10.67
CA SER A 49 4.67 7.97 10.44
C SER A 49 5.19 9.04 9.47
N GLY A 50 4.32 9.91 8.95
CA GLY A 50 4.70 10.95 7.99
C GLY A 50 4.86 10.47 6.55
N MET A 51 4.40 9.25 6.22
CA MET A 51 4.39 8.73 4.85
C MET A 51 3.17 9.30 4.11
N ARG A 52 3.39 10.05 3.02
CA ARG A 52 2.35 10.80 2.32
C ARG A 52 2.23 10.45 0.83
N ARG A 53 3.12 9.65 0.29
CA ARG A 53 3.15 9.21 -1.10
C ARG A 53 2.92 7.72 -1.10
N ILE A 54 1.67 7.30 -1.37
CA ILE A 54 1.22 5.93 -1.14
C ILE A 54 0.56 5.38 -2.41
N HIS A 55 1.09 4.29 -2.93
CA HIS A 55 0.45 3.47 -3.95
C HIS A 55 -0.15 2.20 -3.32
N VAL A 56 -1.42 1.94 -3.62
CA VAL A 56 -2.11 0.71 -3.20
C VAL A 56 -2.21 -0.22 -4.40
N LEU A 57 -1.46 -1.32 -4.39
CA LEU A 57 -1.47 -2.31 -5.47
C LEU A 57 -2.63 -3.28 -5.28
N ILE A 58 -3.55 -3.30 -6.25
CA ILE A 58 -4.75 -4.14 -6.23
C ILE A 58 -4.78 -5.12 -7.39
N GLN A 59 -5.46 -6.25 -7.21
CA GLN A 59 -5.59 -7.27 -8.25
C GLN A 59 -7.01 -7.82 -8.36
N TYR A 60 -7.58 -8.33 -7.27
CA TYR A 60 -8.89 -8.97 -7.25
C TYR A 60 -9.93 -8.17 -6.49
N LYS A 61 -11.20 -8.22 -6.96
CA LYS A 61 -12.40 -7.71 -6.24
C LYS A 61 -12.20 -6.32 -5.61
N SER A 62 -11.60 -5.41 -6.37
CA SER A 62 -11.06 -4.15 -5.86
C SER A 62 -12.07 -3.00 -5.76
N ILE A 63 -13.25 -3.11 -6.35
CA ILE A 63 -14.24 -2.01 -6.43
C ILE A 63 -14.59 -1.46 -5.03
N SER A 64 -14.88 -2.35 -4.09
CA SER A 64 -15.22 -1.96 -2.72
C SER A 64 -14.05 -1.27 -2.00
N LEU A 65 -12.82 -1.71 -2.25
CA LEU A 65 -11.60 -1.11 -1.71
C LEU A 65 -11.36 0.28 -2.29
N GLN A 66 -11.41 0.41 -3.63
CA GLN A 66 -11.23 1.70 -4.31
C GLN A 66 -12.24 2.75 -3.84
N ARG A 67 -13.52 2.34 -3.70
CA ARG A 67 -14.56 3.23 -3.19
C ARG A 67 -14.24 3.69 -1.76
N HIS A 68 -13.82 2.79 -0.88
CA HIS A 68 -13.45 3.11 0.49
C HIS A 68 -12.28 4.11 0.55
N LEU A 69 -11.23 3.87 -0.21
CA LEU A 69 -10.07 4.76 -0.29
C LEU A 69 -10.46 6.16 -0.78
N ARG A 70 -11.23 6.23 -1.87
CA ARG A 70 -11.68 7.50 -2.44
C ARG A 70 -12.56 8.32 -1.49
N MET A 71 -13.43 7.65 -0.71
CA MET A 71 -14.36 8.34 0.19
C MET A 71 -13.75 8.68 1.55
N GLY A 72 -12.89 7.81 2.07
CA GLY A 72 -12.37 7.94 3.44
C GLY A 72 -10.97 8.56 3.52
N TRP A 73 -10.19 8.50 2.43
CA TRP A 73 -8.77 8.90 2.44
C TRP A 73 -8.43 10.01 1.45
N ASN A 74 -9.43 10.75 0.98
CA ASN A 74 -9.28 11.85 0.02
C ASN A 74 -9.01 13.20 0.72
N PHE A 75 -7.95 13.30 1.50
CA PHE A 75 -7.55 14.53 2.19
C PHE A 75 -6.09 14.95 1.93
N PHE A 76 -5.46 14.31 0.96
CA PHE A 76 -4.10 14.63 0.54
C PHE A 76 -4.05 15.83 -0.41
N GLN A 77 -2.95 16.57 -0.36
CA GLN A 77 -2.75 17.75 -1.18
C GLN A 77 -1.80 17.44 -2.35
N ALA A 78 -2.36 17.29 -3.54
CA ALA A 78 -1.59 17.00 -4.74
C ALA A 78 -0.50 18.05 -5.03
N ASP A 79 -0.75 19.32 -4.70
CA ASP A 79 0.23 20.42 -4.84
C ASP A 79 1.47 20.22 -3.97
N LEU A 80 1.37 19.44 -2.90
CA LEU A 80 2.48 19.03 -2.03
C LEU A 80 3.08 17.69 -2.42
N ASN A 81 2.67 17.13 -3.56
CA ASN A 81 3.04 15.78 -4.00
C ASN A 81 2.64 14.70 -2.97
N GLU A 82 1.50 14.88 -2.32
CA GLU A 82 0.89 13.93 -1.40
C GLU A 82 -0.27 13.22 -2.10
N PHE A 83 -0.31 11.88 -2.01
CA PHE A 83 -1.37 11.10 -2.65
C PHE A 83 -1.57 9.72 -2.01
N ILE A 84 -2.77 9.19 -2.20
CA ILE A 84 -3.06 7.74 -2.13
C ILE A 84 -3.64 7.35 -3.47
N ASP A 85 -2.85 6.69 -4.29
CA ASP A 85 -3.25 6.22 -5.60
C ASP A 85 -3.41 4.70 -5.64
N VAL A 86 -4.42 4.26 -6.36
CA VAL A 86 -4.67 2.83 -6.57
C VAL A 86 -4.09 2.40 -7.91
N ILE A 87 -3.17 1.46 -7.90
CA ILE A 87 -2.60 0.86 -9.10
C ILE A 87 -3.17 -0.55 -9.28
N PRO A 88 -4.06 -0.76 -10.25
CA PRO A 88 -4.49 -2.10 -10.63
C PRO A 88 -3.37 -2.85 -11.35
N ALA A 89 -3.36 -4.18 -11.23
CA ALA A 89 -2.46 -5.03 -12.01
C ALA A 89 -2.66 -4.78 -13.51
N GLN A 90 -1.59 -4.51 -14.27
CA GLN A 90 -1.66 -4.01 -15.65
C GLN A 90 -0.99 -4.92 -16.68
N GLN A 91 -0.58 -6.12 -16.34
CA GLN A 91 0.06 -7.03 -17.30
C GLN A 91 1.19 -6.39 -18.15
N ARG A 92 1.98 -5.51 -17.55
CA ARG A 92 3.06 -4.80 -18.25
C ARG A 92 4.22 -5.69 -18.67
N VAL A 93 4.42 -6.79 -17.95
CA VAL A 93 5.52 -7.74 -18.16
C VAL A 93 4.92 -9.12 -18.49
N GLY A 94 4.24 -9.23 -19.64
CA GLY A 94 3.59 -10.45 -20.10
C GLY A 94 2.07 -10.45 -19.88
N SER A 95 1.42 -11.59 -20.15
CA SER A 95 -0.03 -11.77 -20.05
C SER A 95 -0.54 -12.13 -18.66
N ASP A 96 0.35 -12.30 -17.71
CA ASP A 96 0.02 -12.79 -16.38
C ASP A 96 -0.25 -11.64 -15.40
N TRP A 97 -1.17 -11.89 -14.46
CA TRP A 97 -1.36 -11.07 -13.27
C TRP A 97 -0.17 -11.26 -12.32
N TYR A 98 -0.12 -10.47 -11.22
CA TYR A 98 0.94 -10.62 -10.22
C TYR A 98 1.06 -12.06 -9.73
N LYS A 99 2.25 -12.65 -9.90
CA LYS A 99 2.56 -14.03 -9.45
C LYS A 99 2.82 -14.12 -7.95
N GLY A 100 3.03 -12.97 -7.30
CA GLY A 100 3.31 -12.87 -5.86
C GLY A 100 3.63 -11.44 -5.46
N THR A 101 4.02 -11.25 -4.21
CA THR A 101 4.29 -9.92 -3.64
C THR A 101 5.51 -9.25 -4.28
N ALA A 102 6.59 -9.99 -4.48
CA ALA A 102 7.80 -9.48 -5.13
C ALA A 102 7.53 -9.11 -6.60
N ASP A 103 6.78 -9.94 -7.32
CA ASP A 103 6.40 -9.69 -8.70
C ASP A 103 5.51 -8.44 -8.83
N ALA A 104 4.63 -8.20 -7.86
CA ALA A 104 3.81 -7.00 -7.83
C ALA A 104 4.66 -5.71 -7.77
N ILE A 105 5.74 -5.71 -6.99
CA ILE A 105 6.68 -4.59 -6.95
C ILE A 105 7.51 -4.52 -8.23
N PHE A 106 8.01 -5.65 -8.73
CA PHE A 106 8.81 -5.70 -9.96
C PHE A 106 8.03 -5.16 -11.17
N GLN A 107 6.76 -5.52 -11.33
CA GLN A 107 5.93 -4.99 -12.42
C GLN A 107 5.64 -3.47 -12.30
N ASN A 108 5.87 -2.88 -11.13
CA ASN A 108 5.73 -1.45 -10.87
C ASN A 108 7.06 -0.69 -10.74
N ILE A 109 8.19 -1.30 -11.15
CA ILE A 109 9.51 -0.68 -11.05
C ILE A 109 9.59 0.64 -11.83
N TYR A 110 8.92 0.72 -12.98
CA TYR A 110 8.80 1.94 -13.76
C TYR A 110 8.18 3.10 -12.93
N THR A 111 7.14 2.80 -12.16
CA THR A 111 6.50 3.80 -11.26
C THR A 111 7.49 4.28 -10.20
N ILE A 112 8.27 3.36 -9.62
CA ILE A 112 9.31 3.69 -8.63
C ILE A 112 10.34 4.65 -9.23
N GLU A 113 10.82 4.36 -10.44
CA GLU A 113 11.80 5.19 -11.16
C GLU A 113 11.26 6.59 -11.51
N GLN A 114 9.98 6.68 -11.89
CA GLN A 114 9.33 7.96 -12.20
C GLN A 114 9.16 8.85 -10.96
N GLU A 115 8.86 8.26 -9.82
CA GLU A 115 8.63 8.98 -8.57
C GLU A 115 9.91 9.48 -7.89
N LYS A 116 11.08 8.99 -8.31
CA LYS A 116 12.43 9.40 -7.83
C LYS A 116 12.53 9.47 -6.30
N ALA A 117 11.97 8.47 -5.63
CA ALA A 117 12.04 8.37 -4.18
C ALA A 117 13.45 7.91 -3.73
N ASP A 118 13.86 8.39 -2.55
CA ASP A 118 15.13 7.96 -1.94
C ASP A 118 15.01 6.57 -1.32
N ASP A 119 13.82 6.28 -0.75
CA ASP A 119 13.52 4.99 -0.13
C ASP A 119 12.15 4.49 -0.60
N VAL A 120 12.00 3.17 -0.64
CA VAL A 120 10.73 2.49 -0.93
C VAL A 120 10.31 1.68 0.27
N LEU A 121 9.11 1.99 0.81
CA LEU A 121 8.49 1.25 1.90
C LEU A 121 7.44 0.30 1.35
N ILE A 122 7.57 -1.00 1.61
CA ILE A 122 6.65 -2.03 1.13
C ILE A 122 5.89 -2.63 2.31
N LEU A 123 4.56 -2.56 2.26
CA LEU A 123 3.69 -2.96 3.35
C LEU A 123 2.59 -3.92 2.90
N ALA A 124 2.14 -4.79 3.80
CA ALA A 124 0.95 -5.60 3.59
C ALA A 124 -0.32 -4.80 3.96
N GLY A 125 -1.32 -4.79 3.08
CA GLY A 125 -2.60 -4.10 3.30
C GLY A 125 -3.61 -4.88 4.16
N ASP A 126 -3.23 -6.05 4.63
CA ASP A 126 -4.09 -6.97 5.39
C ASP A 126 -3.57 -7.27 6.81
N HIS A 127 -2.63 -6.48 7.28
CA HIS A 127 -2.00 -6.64 8.59
C HIS A 127 -2.55 -5.64 9.61
N VAL A 128 -3.20 -6.14 10.65
CA VAL A 128 -3.77 -5.33 11.73
C VAL A 128 -2.75 -5.21 12.87
N TYR A 129 -2.09 -4.07 12.95
CA TYR A 129 -1.07 -3.79 13.96
C TYR A 129 -0.86 -2.27 14.10
N LYS A 130 -0.11 -1.86 15.11
CA LYS A 130 0.30 -0.47 15.32
C LYS A 130 1.82 -0.38 15.20
N MET A 131 2.31 0.42 14.27
CA MET A 131 3.75 0.61 14.04
C MET A 131 4.07 2.03 13.63
N ASN A 132 5.23 2.52 14.06
CA ASN A 132 5.80 3.78 13.59
C ASN A 132 6.92 3.48 12.59
N TYR A 133 6.60 3.61 11.31
CA TYR A 133 7.56 3.36 10.22
C TYR A 133 8.69 4.38 10.16
N SER A 134 8.52 5.57 10.76
CA SER A 134 9.60 6.55 10.78
C SER A 134 10.83 6.05 11.54
N LYS A 135 10.63 5.30 12.61
CA LYS A 135 11.74 4.70 13.37
C LYS A 135 12.49 3.64 12.57
N MET A 136 11.76 2.83 11.81
CA MET A 136 12.35 1.83 10.92
C MET A 136 13.17 2.50 9.80
N LEU A 137 12.64 3.58 9.22
CA LEU A 137 13.33 4.35 8.19
C LEU A 137 14.59 5.05 8.74
N ASP A 138 14.52 5.63 9.94
CA ASP A 138 15.67 6.23 10.59
C ASP A 138 16.78 5.20 10.80
N PHE A 139 16.43 4.01 11.33
CA PHE A 139 17.36 2.90 11.48
C PHE A 139 17.96 2.43 10.15
N HIS A 140 17.14 2.32 9.09
CA HIS A 140 17.58 1.94 7.75
C HIS A 140 18.68 2.90 7.24
N ARG A 141 18.43 4.20 7.36
CA ARG A 141 19.36 5.24 6.89
C ARG A 141 20.62 5.33 7.76
N GLU A 142 20.48 5.26 9.09
CA GLU A 142 21.63 5.27 10.02
C GLU A 142 22.53 4.06 9.82
N SER A 143 21.96 2.91 9.49
CA SER A 143 22.71 1.67 9.21
C SER A 143 23.29 1.62 7.81
N ASN A 144 22.96 2.60 6.95
CA ASN A 144 23.30 2.60 5.51
C ASN A 144 22.97 1.25 4.87
N ALA A 145 21.82 0.70 5.19
CA ALA A 145 21.38 -0.62 4.75
C ALA A 145 20.75 -0.56 3.36
N ASP A 146 20.94 -1.60 2.55
CA ASP A 146 20.24 -1.74 1.27
C ASP A 146 18.81 -2.22 1.47
N MET A 147 18.56 -2.97 2.55
CA MET A 147 17.24 -3.48 2.92
C MET A 147 17.11 -3.63 4.44
N THR A 148 15.92 -3.29 4.96
CA THR A 148 15.56 -3.48 6.38
C THR A 148 14.21 -4.18 6.47
N VAL A 149 14.09 -5.20 7.34
CA VAL A 149 12.89 -6.01 7.60
C VAL A 149 12.59 -6.08 9.08
#